data_353340a2ca5b24df4750cf3dfef7b7d9
#
_entry.id   353340a2ca5b24df4750cf3dfef7b7d9
#
_cell.length_a   1.000
_cell.length_b   1.000
_cell.length_c   1.000
_cell.angle_alpha   90.00
_cell.angle_beta   90.00
_cell.angle_gamma   90.00
#
_symmetry.space_group_name_H-M   'P 1'
#
loop_
_entity.id
_entity.type
_entity.pdbx_description
1 polymer ?
#
loop_
_entity_poly.entity_id
_entity_poly.type
_entity_poly.pdbx_seq_one_letter_code
_entity_poly.pdbx_strand_id
1 'polypeptide(L)'
;DDGNLVSYTVNGHGKRYPKLTKPVMERIAASYADAAEAALDCGFDMILIHGGHGLVLSQMLSPKFNTRKDEFGGSLENRAKFPIMILDAIRNRVGRKLLIEYRISGSELTDGGFTTRDCIAFLKLVQDKIDIAHISCGSFYSETEHIMHPNNFLPAGCNAYLAREVKESKEIHIPVLTLGAFQQPELMEQTIATGGADLVAMARGTISDAYAPDKALHGKEDEIIPCIRCFHCRDYGRNTAFACSVNPTVGREYRLKLLEEPPKEKKNVVVIGGGPAGMESAMVAAQRGHQVTLLEQADHLGGKLIFSRQVAFKKVLENFMDYQIHMLDKLGVEVRLSTKATPEMVEAMEPDAVIAAVGADAVIPPIPGIHGDNVITAEECYRKGLAGEDMGENIAVLGGGLVGCETALYLAMYLHKNVTLIEMSRGVAMEDYSIPRQALIEHLNEYVTCYCGVKCTGITPEGMEVSDSYGNHAVLPADTVVLAAGMRARAKQAEEFRGLSLFFEPVGDCVVAKNVRGATRSGYDAASRI
;
A
#
# COMPACT_ATOMS: atom_id res chain seq x y z
N ASP A 1 30.17 -28.54 9.84
CA ASP A 1 29.32 -27.47 9.28
C ASP A 1 29.82 -27.07 7.91
N ASP A 2 29.24 -27.67 6.88
CA ASP A 2 29.78 -27.71 5.52
C ASP A 2 29.40 -26.51 4.64
N GLY A 3 29.26 -25.31 5.20
CA GLY A 3 29.04 -24.09 4.40
C GLY A 3 27.90 -24.17 3.38
N ASN A 4 26.79 -24.81 3.74
CA ASN A 4 25.61 -24.87 2.89
C ASN A 4 24.92 -23.51 2.90
N LEU A 5 24.93 -22.80 1.76
CA LEU A 5 23.99 -21.71 1.54
C LEU A 5 22.59 -22.31 1.58
N VAL A 6 21.84 -22.02 2.63
CA VAL A 6 20.42 -22.37 2.73
C VAL A 6 19.67 -21.30 1.94
N SER A 7 19.29 -21.63 0.71
CA SER A 7 18.32 -20.80 -0.01
C SER A 7 16.96 -20.97 0.67
N TYR A 8 16.53 -19.97 1.43
CA TYR A 8 15.15 -19.92 1.89
C TYR A 8 14.25 -19.56 0.70
N THR A 9 13.36 -20.46 0.32
CA THR A 9 12.26 -20.09 -0.55
C THR A 9 11.29 -19.21 0.24
N VAL A 10 10.66 -18.27 -0.44
CA VAL A 10 9.64 -17.32 0.05
C VAL A 10 8.47 -18.00 0.80
N ASN A 11 8.35 -19.32 0.78
CA ASN A 11 7.24 -20.08 1.34
C ASN A 11 7.53 -20.76 2.69
N GLY A 12 8.60 -20.42 3.38
CA GLY A 12 8.85 -20.91 4.75
C GLY A 12 9.04 -22.44 4.90
N HIS A 13 9.05 -23.18 3.83
CA HIS A 13 9.33 -24.62 3.84
C HIS A 13 10.82 -24.82 3.70
N GLY A 14 11.49 -25.19 4.78
CA GLY A 14 12.93 -25.43 4.88
C GLY A 14 13.46 -26.54 3.97
N LYS A 15 13.34 -26.36 2.66
CA LYS A 15 14.02 -27.21 1.68
C LYS A 15 15.49 -26.85 1.69
N ARG A 16 16.35 -27.78 2.06
CA ARG A 16 17.79 -27.69 1.84
C ARG A 16 18.06 -27.79 0.34
N TYR A 17 18.54 -26.72 -0.26
CA TYR A 17 19.02 -26.76 -1.64
C TYR A 17 20.43 -27.35 -1.71
N PRO A 18 20.79 -28.03 -2.83
CA PRO A 18 22.13 -28.56 -3.00
C PRO A 18 23.16 -27.43 -2.92
N LYS A 19 24.35 -27.77 -2.38
CA LYS A 19 25.48 -26.84 -2.27
C LYS A 19 25.76 -26.14 -3.60
N LEU A 20 25.88 -24.82 -3.57
CA LEU A 20 26.24 -24.02 -4.74
C LEU A 20 27.73 -24.22 -5.06
N THR A 21 28.03 -25.26 -5.83
CA THR A 21 29.39 -25.61 -6.27
C THR A 21 29.81 -24.77 -7.47
N LYS A 22 31.12 -24.65 -7.73
CA LYS A 22 31.63 -23.89 -8.89
C LYS A 22 31.02 -24.35 -10.23
N PRO A 23 30.89 -25.65 -10.56
CA PRO A 23 30.21 -26.08 -11.78
C PRO A 23 28.72 -25.66 -11.84
N VAL A 24 28.06 -25.60 -10.70
CA VAL A 24 26.67 -25.10 -10.63
C VAL A 24 26.62 -23.58 -10.88
N MET A 25 27.54 -22.80 -10.30
CA MET A 25 27.68 -21.36 -10.55
C MET A 25 27.96 -21.06 -12.03
N GLU A 26 28.85 -21.83 -12.66
CA GLU A 26 29.17 -21.69 -14.09
C GLU A 26 27.94 -21.95 -14.98
N ARG A 27 27.15 -22.99 -14.68
CA ARG A 27 25.88 -23.24 -15.40
C ARG A 27 24.86 -22.14 -15.20
N ILE A 28 24.76 -21.60 -13.98
CA ILE A 28 23.87 -20.46 -13.70
C ILE A 28 24.33 -19.23 -14.50
N ALA A 29 25.63 -18.94 -14.51
CA ALA A 29 26.18 -17.82 -15.28
C ALA A 29 25.90 -17.98 -16.79
N ALA A 30 26.05 -19.19 -17.33
CA ALA A 30 25.68 -19.48 -18.73
C ALA A 30 24.19 -19.23 -18.99
N SER A 31 23.28 -19.66 -18.07
CA SER A 31 21.84 -19.43 -18.21
C SER A 31 21.48 -17.94 -18.18
N TYR A 32 22.20 -17.11 -17.40
CA TYR A 32 22.03 -15.64 -17.44
C TYR A 32 22.47 -15.06 -18.79
N ALA A 33 23.55 -15.58 -19.36
CA ALA A 33 24.01 -15.16 -20.70
C ALA A 33 23.01 -15.55 -21.80
N ASP A 34 22.44 -16.77 -21.73
CA ASP A 34 21.41 -17.23 -22.67
C ASP A 34 20.13 -16.36 -22.57
N ALA A 35 19.72 -16.01 -21.34
CA ALA A 35 18.59 -15.13 -21.11
C ALA A 35 18.84 -13.70 -21.63
N ALA A 36 20.05 -13.17 -21.47
CA ALA A 36 20.44 -11.86 -21.99
C ALA A 36 20.46 -11.84 -23.53
N GLU A 37 20.93 -12.90 -24.18
CA GLU A 37 20.89 -13.06 -25.64
C GLU A 37 19.45 -13.09 -26.14
N ALA A 38 18.59 -13.91 -25.50
CA ALA A 38 17.17 -13.99 -25.83
C ALA A 38 16.46 -12.63 -25.65
N ALA A 39 16.79 -11.87 -24.60
CA ALA A 39 16.26 -10.53 -24.42
C ALA A 39 16.67 -9.58 -25.56
N LEU A 40 17.95 -9.61 -25.96
CA LEU A 40 18.45 -8.82 -27.09
C LEU A 40 17.75 -9.21 -28.40
N ASP A 41 17.59 -10.52 -28.68
CA ASP A 41 16.90 -11.03 -29.86
C ASP A 41 15.40 -10.64 -29.90
N CYS A 42 14.78 -10.51 -28.72
CA CYS A 42 13.40 -10.00 -28.58
C CYS A 42 13.29 -8.47 -28.69
N GLY A 43 14.41 -7.74 -28.89
CA GLY A 43 14.42 -6.29 -29.06
C GLY A 43 14.41 -5.49 -27.76
N PHE A 44 14.81 -6.07 -26.63
CA PHE A 44 15.02 -5.32 -25.39
C PHE A 44 16.34 -4.55 -25.46
N ASP A 45 16.35 -3.31 -24.96
CA ASP A 45 17.52 -2.45 -24.88
C ASP A 45 18.31 -2.65 -23.57
N MET A 46 17.62 -3.12 -22.52
CA MET A 46 18.19 -3.24 -21.17
C MET A 46 17.61 -4.44 -20.42
N ILE A 47 18.43 -5.04 -19.56
CA ILE A 47 18.02 -6.04 -18.56
C ILE A 47 18.37 -5.57 -17.16
N LEU A 48 17.57 -6.00 -16.17
CA LEU A 48 17.83 -5.80 -14.75
C LEU A 48 18.33 -7.09 -14.13
N ILE A 49 19.52 -7.07 -13.53
CA ILE A 49 20.07 -8.15 -12.71
C ILE A 49 19.70 -7.89 -11.24
N HIS A 50 18.93 -8.80 -10.66
CA HIS A 50 18.50 -8.65 -9.27
C HIS A 50 19.54 -9.21 -8.31
N GLY A 51 20.43 -8.37 -7.84
CA GLY A 51 21.52 -8.69 -6.90
C GLY A 51 21.27 -8.28 -5.44
N GLY A 52 20.04 -7.90 -5.09
CA GLY A 52 19.66 -7.42 -3.75
C GLY A 52 18.67 -8.34 -3.02
N HIS A 53 18.20 -7.86 -1.87
CA HIS A 53 17.04 -8.34 -1.10
C HIS A 53 17.16 -9.77 -0.54
N GLY A 54 18.37 -10.29 -0.32
CA GLY A 54 18.55 -11.65 0.20
C GLY A 54 18.35 -12.77 -0.84
N LEU A 55 18.22 -12.44 -2.15
CA LEU A 55 18.26 -13.45 -3.21
C LEU A 55 19.69 -13.98 -3.40
N VAL A 56 19.88 -15.01 -4.21
CA VAL A 56 21.14 -15.76 -4.27
C VAL A 56 22.38 -14.90 -4.45
N LEU A 57 22.33 -13.87 -5.30
CA LEU A 57 23.46 -12.95 -5.51
C LEU A 57 23.72 -12.07 -4.30
N SER A 58 22.66 -11.57 -3.67
CA SER A 58 22.74 -10.82 -2.40
C SER A 58 23.30 -11.69 -1.28
N GLN A 59 22.84 -12.95 -1.13
CA GLN A 59 23.36 -13.86 -0.13
C GLN A 59 24.85 -14.15 -0.33
N MET A 60 25.31 -14.24 -1.58
CA MET A 60 26.74 -14.42 -1.87
C MET A 60 27.58 -13.19 -1.45
N LEU A 61 27.06 -11.99 -1.60
CA LEU A 61 27.72 -10.75 -1.22
C LEU A 61 27.69 -10.50 0.30
N SER A 62 26.63 -10.93 0.97
CA SER A 62 26.39 -10.64 2.39
C SER A 62 27.39 -11.38 3.32
N PRO A 63 28.09 -10.69 4.21
CA PRO A 63 28.94 -11.36 5.20
C PRO A 63 28.15 -12.16 6.23
N LYS A 64 26.86 -11.82 6.46
CA LYS A 64 25.95 -12.51 7.37
C LYS A 64 25.50 -13.87 6.81
N PHE A 65 25.20 -13.93 5.51
CA PHE A 65 24.68 -15.13 4.86
C PHE A 65 25.76 -15.99 4.20
N ASN A 66 26.83 -15.38 3.68
CA ASN A 66 27.93 -16.11 3.05
C ASN A 66 28.98 -16.53 4.10
N THR A 67 28.76 -17.68 4.71
CA THR A 67 29.68 -18.28 5.70
C THR A 67 30.71 -19.23 5.06
N ARG A 68 30.88 -19.22 3.74
CA ARG A 68 31.80 -20.09 2.99
C ARG A 68 33.25 -19.85 3.39
N LYS A 69 34.04 -20.94 3.31
CA LYS A 69 35.49 -20.94 3.62
C LYS A 69 36.35 -21.19 2.35
N ASP A 70 35.71 -21.34 1.20
CA ASP A 70 36.38 -21.52 -0.09
C ASP A 70 36.62 -20.17 -0.79
N GLU A 71 37.08 -20.23 -2.07
CA GLU A 71 37.39 -19.06 -2.90
C GLU A 71 36.22 -18.09 -3.14
N PHE A 72 34.96 -18.45 -2.73
CA PHE A 72 33.75 -17.65 -2.86
C PHE A 72 33.26 -17.06 -1.52
N GLY A 73 34.05 -17.18 -0.44
CA GLY A 73 33.69 -16.68 0.89
C GLY A 73 34.78 -15.86 1.53
N GLY A 74 34.49 -15.27 2.70
CA GLY A 74 35.43 -14.44 3.45
C GLY A 74 35.47 -12.98 2.93
N SER A 75 36.51 -12.55 2.24
CA SER A 75 36.62 -11.14 1.78
C SER A 75 35.56 -10.76 0.76
N LEU A 76 35.29 -9.46 0.59
CA LEU A 76 34.31 -8.98 -0.38
C LEU A 76 34.67 -9.41 -1.80
N GLU A 77 35.95 -9.37 -2.17
CA GLU A 77 36.42 -9.79 -3.51
C GLU A 77 36.08 -11.24 -3.77
N ASN A 78 36.21 -12.12 -2.78
CA ASN A 78 35.83 -13.51 -2.89
C ASN A 78 34.31 -13.69 -2.99
N ARG A 79 33.54 -12.96 -2.14
CA ARG A 79 32.07 -13.00 -2.18
C ARG A 79 31.52 -12.45 -3.49
N ALA A 80 32.23 -11.51 -4.15
CA ALA A 80 31.86 -10.91 -5.42
C ALA A 80 32.13 -11.81 -6.65
N LYS A 81 32.95 -12.85 -6.54
CA LYS A 81 33.33 -13.71 -7.68
C LYS A 81 32.15 -14.27 -8.45
N PHE A 82 31.11 -14.74 -7.76
CA PHE A 82 29.97 -15.32 -8.45
C PHE A 82 29.10 -14.27 -9.17
N PRO A 83 28.70 -13.13 -8.57
CA PRO A 83 28.10 -12.04 -9.31
C PRO A 83 28.93 -11.56 -10.52
N ILE A 84 30.25 -11.44 -10.36
CA ILE A 84 31.16 -11.04 -11.46
C ILE A 84 31.16 -12.09 -12.57
N MET A 85 31.20 -13.39 -12.24
CA MET A 85 31.13 -14.48 -13.21
C MET A 85 29.88 -14.37 -14.10
N ILE A 86 28.73 -14.01 -13.52
CA ILE A 86 27.48 -13.80 -14.26
C ILE A 86 27.61 -12.60 -15.19
N LEU A 87 28.10 -11.46 -14.69
CA LEU A 87 28.26 -10.25 -15.49
C LEU A 87 29.25 -10.49 -16.65
N ASP A 88 30.35 -11.19 -16.40
CA ASP A 88 31.33 -11.55 -17.44
C ASP A 88 30.70 -12.48 -18.50
N ALA A 89 29.91 -13.49 -18.09
CA ALA A 89 29.24 -14.38 -19.03
C ALA A 89 28.25 -13.61 -19.93
N ILE A 90 27.47 -12.68 -19.37
CA ILE A 90 26.56 -11.82 -20.14
C ILE A 90 27.36 -10.94 -21.10
N ARG A 91 28.39 -10.22 -20.61
CA ARG A 91 29.19 -9.30 -21.46
C ARG A 91 29.95 -10.05 -22.56
N ASN A 92 30.44 -11.24 -22.31
CA ASN A 92 31.06 -12.07 -23.32
C ASN A 92 30.08 -12.54 -24.41
N ARG A 93 28.78 -12.71 -24.07
CA ARG A 93 27.75 -13.15 -25.01
C ARG A 93 27.18 -12.01 -25.86
N VAL A 94 26.75 -10.91 -25.21
CA VAL A 94 26.00 -9.81 -25.86
C VAL A 94 26.80 -8.51 -26.00
N GLY A 95 27.98 -8.42 -25.39
CA GLY A 95 28.82 -7.20 -25.42
C GLY A 95 28.12 -6.02 -24.75
N ARG A 96 28.21 -4.84 -25.41
CA ARG A 96 27.57 -3.60 -25.00
C ARG A 96 26.26 -3.32 -25.76
N LYS A 97 25.73 -4.27 -26.52
CA LYS A 97 24.48 -4.11 -27.28
C LYS A 97 23.26 -4.08 -26.37
N LEU A 98 23.37 -4.61 -25.16
CA LEU A 98 22.35 -4.65 -24.15
C LEU A 98 22.84 -3.93 -22.89
N LEU A 99 22.09 -2.96 -22.38
CA LEU A 99 22.40 -2.29 -21.12
C LEU A 99 22.12 -3.22 -19.95
N ILE A 100 22.92 -3.13 -18.89
CA ILE A 100 22.76 -3.89 -17.66
C ILE A 100 22.51 -2.93 -16.50
N GLU A 101 21.32 -2.98 -15.94
CA GLU A 101 20.97 -2.39 -14.66
C GLU A 101 21.23 -3.44 -13.56
N TYR A 102 22.08 -3.13 -12.58
CA TYR A 102 22.34 -4.04 -11.47
C TYR A 102 21.66 -3.51 -10.21
N ARG A 103 20.61 -4.21 -9.75
CA ARG A 103 19.88 -3.83 -8.55
C ARG A 103 20.48 -4.49 -7.33
N ILE A 104 20.95 -3.68 -6.39
CA ILE A 104 21.62 -4.11 -5.15
C ILE A 104 20.97 -3.45 -3.92
N SER A 105 20.95 -4.14 -2.79
CA SER A 105 20.67 -3.49 -1.51
C SER A 105 21.87 -2.62 -1.14
N GLY A 106 21.69 -1.30 -1.05
CA GLY A 106 22.72 -0.40 -0.55
C GLY A 106 23.13 -0.76 0.88
N SER A 107 22.15 -1.24 1.66
CA SER A 107 22.36 -1.85 2.97
C SER A 107 21.30 -2.91 3.23
N GLU A 108 21.64 -4.00 3.93
CA GLU A 108 20.67 -4.99 4.43
C GLU A 108 19.95 -4.51 5.68
N LEU A 109 20.37 -3.39 6.28
CA LEU A 109 19.80 -2.77 7.49
C LEU A 109 19.70 -3.77 8.66
N THR A 110 20.66 -4.65 8.79
CA THR A 110 20.72 -5.68 9.85
C THR A 110 22.15 -5.86 10.35
N ASP A 111 22.29 -6.18 11.62
CA ASP A 111 23.59 -6.37 12.26
C ASP A 111 24.39 -7.50 11.58
N GLY A 112 25.66 -7.21 11.28
CA GLY A 112 26.55 -8.14 10.58
C GLY A 112 26.20 -8.37 9.10
N GLY A 113 25.22 -7.64 8.57
CA GLY A 113 24.81 -7.72 7.16
C GLY A 113 25.67 -6.86 6.24
N PHE A 114 25.26 -6.82 4.97
CA PHE A 114 25.87 -5.99 3.93
C PHE A 114 25.58 -4.50 4.16
N THR A 115 26.59 -3.66 4.08
CA THR A 115 26.52 -2.22 4.38
C THR A 115 26.69 -1.37 3.13
N THR A 116 26.40 -0.04 3.23
CA THR A 116 26.65 0.90 2.11
C THR A 116 28.12 0.93 1.70
N ARG A 117 29.03 0.75 2.67
CA ARG A 117 30.46 0.65 2.37
C ARG A 117 30.79 -0.58 1.53
N ASP A 118 30.19 -1.75 1.86
CA ASP A 118 30.34 -2.96 1.03
C ASP A 118 29.72 -2.77 -0.35
N CYS A 119 28.58 -2.05 -0.43
CA CYS A 119 27.92 -1.72 -1.69
C CYS A 119 28.83 -0.91 -2.60
N ILE A 120 29.40 0.19 -2.10
CA ILE A 120 30.34 1.03 -2.85
C ILE A 120 31.55 0.19 -3.30
N ALA A 121 32.15 -0.58 -2.41
CA ALA A 121 33.30 -1.43 -2.73
C ALA A 121 32.98 -2.48 -3.81
N PHE A 122 31.78 -3.11 -3.76
CA PHE A 122 31.33 -4.03 -4.81
C PHE A 122 31.08 -3.32 -6.14
N LEU A 123 30.41 -2.18 -6.11
CA LEU A 123 30.14 -1.40 -7.35
C LEU A 123 31.45 -0.97 -8.03
N LYS A 124 32.50 -0.65 -7.28
CA LYS A 124 33.85 -0.39 -7.85
C LYS A 124 34.39 -1.57 -8.64
N LEU A 125 34.11 -2.82 -8.20
CA LEU A 125 34.59 -4.03 -8.90
C LEU A 125 33.81 -4.31 -10.19
N VAL A 126 32.60 -3.75 -10.35
CA VAL A 126 31.70 -4.13 -11.44
C VAL A 126 31.23 -2.97 -12.33
N GLN A 127 31.54 -1.71 -11.99
CA GLN A 127 31.06 -0.55 -12.75
C GLN A 127 31.54 -0.51 -14.23
N ASP A 128 32.59 -1.24 -14.58
CA ASP A 128 33.00 -1.45 -15.95
C ASP A 128 32.15 -2.51 -16.70
N LYS A 129 31.34 -3.28 -15.99
CA LYS A 129 30.51 -4.39 -16.50
C LYS A 129 29.02 -4.09 -16.51
N ILE A 130 28.57 -3.10 -15.76
CA ILE A 130 27.17 -2.66 -15.66
C ILE A 130 27.03 -1.24 -16.19
N ASP A 131 25.81 -0.80 -16.48
CA ASP A 131 25.55 0.54 -17.03
C ASP A 131 24.79 1.44 -16.06
N ILE A 132 24.01 0.85 -15.13
CA ILE A 132 23.25 1.55 -14.08
C ILE A 132 23.39 0.82 -12.75
N ALA A 133 23.75 1.54 -11.70
CA ALA A 133 23.74 1.07 -10.31
C ALA A 133 22.38 1.40 -9.66
N HIS A 134 21.50 0.40 -9.49
CA HIS A 134 20.19 0.55 -8.90
C HIS A 134 20.24 0.26 -7.40
N ILE A 135 20.20 1.29 -6.58
CA ILE A 135 20.38 1.20 -5.13
C ILE A 135 19.03 1.04 -4.44
N SER A 136 18.84 -0.13 -3.84
CA SER A 136 17.68 -0.50 -3.00
C SER A 136 18.11 -0.65 -1.53
N CYS A 137 17.30 -1.31 -0.70
CA CYS A 137 17.64 -1.60 0.70
C CYS A 137 17.00 -2.89 1.19
N GLY A 138 17.47 -3.37 2.35
CA GLY A 138 16.84 -4.46 3.10
C GLY A 138 17.05 -5.85 2.52
N SER A 139 16.45 -6.82 3.20
CA SER A 139 16.48 -8.24 2.83
C SER A 139 15.17 -8.92 3.26
N PHE A 140 14.69 -9.89 2.49
CA PHE A 140 13.54 -10.75 2.85
C PHE A 140 13.77 -11.61 4.09
N TYR A 141 15.02 -11.75 4.53
CA TYR A 141 15.42 -12.58 5.67
C TYR A 141 15.78 -11.77 6.91
N SER A 142 15.45 -10.49 6.90
CA SER A 142 15.59 -9.60 8.03
C SER A 142 14.23 -8.96 8.35
N GLU A 143 14.10 -8.38 9.53
CA GLU A 143 12.92 -7.64 9.95
C GLU A 143 12.70 -6.32 9.16
N THR A 144 13.45 -6.15 8.05
CA THR A 144 13.48 -4.93 7.23
C THR A 144 12.61 -5.01 5.97
N GLU A 145 11.78 -6.05 5.80
CA GLU A 145 10.93 -6.19 4.63
C GLU A 145 9.97 -5.01 4.46
N HIS A 146 9.46 -4.47 5.56
CA HIS A 146 8.57 -3.31 5.58
C HIS A 146 9.28 -1.99 5.21
N ILE A 147 10.63 -1.91 5.35
CA ILE A 147 11.46 -0.78 4.88
C ILE A 147 11.82 -0.97 3.41
N MET A 148 12.19 -2.18 3.01
CA MET A 148 12.44 -2.55 1.62
C MET A 148 11.24 -2.25 0.71
N HIS A 149 10.04 -2.42 1.24
CA HIS A 149 8.77 -2.09 0.59
C HIS A 149 8.04 -1.00 1.39
N PRO A 150 8.42 0.28 1.23
CA PRO A 150 7.89 1.35 2.07
C PRO A 150 6.36 1.39 2.06
N ASN A 151 5.79 1.32 3.25
CA ASN A 151 4.36 1.41 3.52
C ASN A 151 3.93 2.85 3.87
N ASN A 152 2.74 3.02 4.40
CA ASN A 152 2.19 4.33 4.76
C ASN A 152 2.82 4.95 6.02
N PHE A 153 3.51 4.19 6.87
CA PHE A 153 4.25 4.73 8.02
C PHE A 153 5.59 5.35 7.62
N LEU A 154 6.11 5.05 6.43
CA LEU A 154 7.39 5.57 5.94
C LEU A 154 7.17 6.71 4.93
N PRO A 155 8.01 7.76 4.94
CA PRO A 155 7.94 8.82 3.96
C PRO A 155 8.26 8.33 2.53
N ALA A 156 7.80 9.06 1.53
CA ALA A 156 8.25 8.87 0.15
C ALA A 156 9.76 9.17 0.05
N GLY A 157 10.48 8.40 -0.75
CA GLY A 157 11.93 8.57 -0.90
C GLY A 157 12.76 8.11 0.30
N CYS A 158 12.17 7.39 1.28
CA CYS A 158 12.85 7.01 2.52
C CYS A 158 14.18 6.26 2.32
N ASN A 159 14.37 5.59 1.18
CA ASN A 159 15.59 4.83 0.87
C ASN A 159 16.61 5.62 0.02
N ALA A 160 16.27 6.87 -0.38
CA ALA A 160 17.12 7.66 -1.28
C ALA A 160 18.48 8.01 -0.68
N TYR A 161 18.60 8.06 0.63
CA TYR A 161 19.86 8.35 1.32
C TYR A 161 20.97 7.35 0.96
N LEU A 162 20.62 6.07 0.70
CA LEU A 162 21.60 5.05 0.30
C LEU A 162 22.22 5.34 -1.07
N ALA A 163 21.41 5.77 -2.04
CA ALA A 163 21.89 6.19 -3.34
C ALA A 163 22.74 7.48 -3.23
N ARG A 164 22.33 8.41 -2.38
CA ARG A 164 23.10 9.63 -2.08
C ARG A 164 24.47 9.30 -1.51
N GLU A 165 24.59 8.40 -0.54
CA GLU A 165 25.89 7.96 0.02
C GLU A 165 26.78 7.36 -1.07
N VAL A 166 26.21 6.56 -1.98
CA VAL A 166 26.96 6.01 -3.12
C VAL A 166 27.50 7.14 -4.01
N LYS A 167 26.70 8.15 -4.35
CA LYS A 167 27.14 9.29 -5.16
C LYS A 167 28.17 10.18 -4.46
N GLU A 168 27.95 10.46 -3.17
CA GLU A 168 28.85 11.28 -2.35
C GLU A 168 30.24 10.65 -2.17
N SER A 169 30.33 9.31 -2.29
CA SER A 169 31.64 8.62 -2.29
C SER A 169 32.56 9.06 -3.41
N LYS A 170 31.99 9.54 -4.54
CA LYS A 170 32.71 9.91 -5.78
C LYS A 170 33.54 8.77 -6.39
N GLU A 171 33.30 7.53 -5.96
CA GLU A 171 34.03 6.35 -6.44
C GLU A 171 33.28 5.61 -7.56
N ILE A 172 31.98 5.92 -7.74
CA ILE A 172 31.12 5.33 -8.75
C ILE A 172 30.83 6.36 -9.84
N HIS A 173 31.15 6.00 -11.09
CA HIS A 173 31.13 6.92 -12.24
C HIS A 173 29.99 6.62 -13.22
N ILE A 174 29.24 5.53 -13.01
CA ILE A 174 28.05 5.20 -13.78
C ILE A 174 26.81 5.83 -13.13
N PRO A 175 25.71 6.02 -13.87
CA PRO A 175 24.46 6.51 -13.30
C PRO A 175 23.98 5.70 -12.11
N VAL A 176 23.54 6.40 -11.07
CA VAL A 176 22.97 5.82 -9.84
C VAL A 176 21.46 6.05 -9.82
N LEU A 177 20.71 4.97 -9.75
CA LEU A 177 19.26 4.97 -9.66
C LEU A 177 18.82 4.69 -8.23
N THR A 178 17.83 5.46 -7.76
CA THR A 178 17.20 5.26 -6.44
C THR A 178 15.74 4.83 -6.58
N LEU A 179 15.20 4.30 -5.48
CA LEU A 179 13.78 3.98 -5.31
C LEU A 179 13.36 4.15 -3.84
N GLY A 180 12.05 4.10 -3.57
CA GLY A 180 11.54 4.19 -2.20
C GLY A 180 10.17 4.85 -2.11
N ALA A 181 9.15 4.24 -2.72
CA ALA A 181 7.78 4.77 -2.75
C ALA A 181 7.66 6.19 -3.34
N PHE A 182 8.50 6.53 -4.30
CA PHE A 182 8.34 7.73 -5.11
C PHE A 182 7.06 7.66 -5.94
N GLN A 183 6.36 8.77 -6.04
CA GLN A 183 5.20 8.97 -6.90
C GLN A 183 4.89 10.45 -7.18
N GLN A 184 5.45 11.37 -6.41
CA GLN A 184 5.31 12.82 -6.63
C GLN A 184 6.45 13.29 -7.54
N PRO A 185 6.15 13.89 -8.71
CA PRO A 185 7.17 14.39 -9.64
C PRO A 185 8.14 15.39 -8.99
N GLU A 186 7.64 16.27 -8.13
CA GLU A 186 8.45 17.29 -7.45
C GLU A 186 9.51 16.65 -6.54
N LEU A 187 9.16 15.58 -5.81
CA LEU A 187 10.11 14.87 -4.95
C LEU A 187 11.18 14.14 -5.79
N MET A 188 10.79 13.58 -6.94
CA MET A 188 11.74 12.94 -7.86
C MET A 188 12.72 13.97 -8.44
N GLU A 189 12.20 15.10 -8.93
CA GLU A 189 13.01 16.20 -9.44
C GLU A 189 13.95 16.75 -8.36
N GLN A 190 13.45 17.00 -7.16
CA GLN A 190 14.26 17.45 -6.03
C GLN A 190 15.39 16.45 -5.72
N THR A 191 15.12 15.15 -5.77
CA THR A 191 16.10 14.10 -5.50
C THR A 191 17.24 14.14 -6.52
N ILE A 192 16.93 14.34 -7.80
CA ILE A 192 17.90 14.45 -8.88
C ILE A 192 18.66 15.79 -8.79
N ALA A 193 17.93 16.90 -8.69
CA ALA A 193 18.51 18.25 -8.66
C ALA A 193 19.48 18.47 -7.49
N THR A 194 19.22 17.82 -6.35
CA THR A 194 20.13 17.86 -5.18
C THR A 194 21.29 16.85 -5.24
N GLY A 195 21.42 16.12 -6.34
CA GLY A 195 22.49 15.12 -6.53
C GLY A 195 22.32 13.85 -5.70
N GLY A 196 21.11 13.56 -5.22
CA GLY A 196 20.82 12.35 -4.45
C GLY A 196 20.81 11.08 -5.30
N ALA A 197 20.50 11.21 -6.59
CA ALA A 197 20.56 10.15 -7.59
C ALA A 197 20.60 10.76 -8.98
N ASP A 198 20.89 9.98 -10.03
CA ASP A 198 20.79 10.39 -11.44
C ASP A 198 19.43 9.99 -12.04
N LEU A 199 18.83 8.93 -11.49
CA LEU A 199 17.56 8.36 -11.93
C LEU A 199 16.70 7.98 -10.72
N VAL A 200 15.38 8.01 -10.90
CA VAL A 200 14.42 7.57 -9.88
C VAL A 200 13.52 6.48 -10.47
N ALA A 201 13.41 5.34 -9.76
CA ALA A 201 12.51 4.26 -10.15
C ALA A 201 11.18 4.35 -9.42
N MET A 202 10.09 4.16 -10.16
CA MET A 202 8.74 4.12 -9.66
C MET A 202 8.05 2.81 -10.11
N ALA A 203 7.49 2.03 -9.16
CA ALA A 203 6.78 0.81 -9.49
C ALA A 203 5.29 0.91 -9.14
N ARG A 204 4.94 1.05 -7.84
CA ARG A 204 3.53 1.11 -7.42
C ARG A 204 2.81 2.36 -7.92
N GLY A 205 3.54 3.47 -8.13
CA GLY A 205 3.00 4.67 -8.76
C GLY A 205 2.54 4.43 -10.19
N THR A 206 3.29 3.64 -10.98
CA THR A 206 2.90 3.27 -12.36
C THR A 206 1.84 2.17 -12.40
N ILE A 207 1.68 1.36 -11.32
CA ILE A 207 0.55 0.44 -11.19
C ILE A 207 -0.74 1.22 -10.89
N SER A 208 -0.67 2.27 -10.06
CA SER A 208 -1.85 3.12 -9.81
C SER A 208 -2.20 3.96 -11.04
N ASP A 209 -1.20 4.44 -11.77
CA ASP A 209 -1.36 5.23 -13.00
C ASP A 209 -0.24 4.93 -13.99
N ALA A 210 -0.56 4.17 -15.04
CA ALA A 210 0.42 3.81 -16.07
C ALA A 210 0.92 5.02 -16.85
N TYR A 211 0.15 6.11 -16.89
CA TYR A 211 0.46 7.35 -17.58
C TYR A 211 1.07 8.42 -16.66
N ALA A 212 1.40 8.10 -15.41
CA ALA A 212 1.95 9.06 -14.46
C ALA A 212 3.19 9.82 -15.00
N PRO A 213 4.19 9.17 -15.65
CA PRO A 213 5.32 9.89 -16.23
C PRO A 213 4.91 10.83 -17.37
N ASP A 214 4.00 10.40 -18.24
CA ASP A 214 3.51 11.19 -19.35
C ASP A 214 2.69 12.40 -18.87
N LYS A 215 1.83 12.21 -17.88
CA LYS A 215 1.08 13.28 -17.23
C LYS A 215 2.03 14.32 -16.62
N ALA A 216 3.04 13.86 -15.88
CA ALA A 216 4.05 14.76 -15.31
C ALA A 216 4.82 15.55 -16.40
N LEU A 217 5.20 14.91 -17.50
CA LEU A 217 5.88 15.57 -18.63
C LEU A 217 5.02 16.69 -19.26
N HIS A 218 3.71 16.58 -19.19
CA HIS A 218 2.77 17.53 -19.81
C HIS A 218 2.10 18.49 -18.82
N GLY A 219 2.61 18.60 -17.58
CA GLY A 219 2.06 19.52 -16.56
C GLY A 219 0.66 19.13 -16.08
N LYS A 220 0.41 17.82 -15.96
CA LYS A 220 -0.85 17.23 -15.51
C LYS A 220 -0.65 16.38 -14.25
N GLU A 221 0.20 16.84 -13.36
CA GLU A 221 0.54 16.14 -12.11
C GLU A 221 -0.69 15.96 -11.22
N ASP A 222 -1.63 16.90 -11.28
CA ASP A 222 -2.92 16.90 -10.58
C ASP A 222 -3.89 15.80 -11.04
N GLU A 223 -3.66 15.23 -12.24
CA GLU A 223 -4.42 14.10 -12.78
C GLU A 223 -3.80 12.73 -12.43
N ILE A 224 -2.63 12.67 -11.79
CA ILE A 224 -1.98 11.40 -11.47
C ILE A 224 -2.72 10.68 -10.34
N ILE A 225 -3.14 9.44 -10.58
CA ILE A 225 -3.80 8.61 -9.57
C ILE A 225 -2.77 8.21 -8.50
N PRO A 226 -2.86 8.69 -7.25
CA PRO A 226 -1.85 8.41 -6.24
C PRO A 226 -1.97 6.99 -5.69
N CYS A 227 -0.84 6.30 -5.52
CA CYS A 227 -0.77 5.02 -4.86
C CYS A 227 -0.98 5.17 -3.34
N ILE A 228 -1.94 4.47 -2.76
CA ILE A 228 -2.21 4.48 -1.31
C ILE A 228 -1.38 3.47 -0.51
N ARG A 229 -0.38 2.85 -1.10
CA ARG A 229 0.57 1.90 -0.47
C ARG A 229 -0.09 0.75 0.31
N CYS A 230 -1.26 0.30 -0.13
CA CYS A 230 -2.07 -0.75 0.51
C CYS A 230 -1.61 -2.18 0.20
N PHE A 231 -0.64 -2.39 -0.66
CA PHE A 231 -0.05 -3.68 -1.05
C PHE A 231 -0.99 -4.68 -1.75
N HIS A 232 -2.20 -4.31 -2.15
CA HIS A 232 -3.08 -5.20 -2.92
C HIS A 232 -2.44 -5.72 -4.22
N CYS A 233 -1.62 -4.91 -4.89
CA CYS A 233 -0.88 -5.32 -6.07
C CYS A 233 0.18 -6.40 -5.80
N ARG A 234 0.55 -6.66 -4.55
CA ARG A 234 1.50 -7.69 -4.15
C ARG A 234 0.85 -8.97 -3.63
N ASP A 235 -0.46 -8.97 -3.41
CA ASP A 235 -1.18 -10.11 -2.80
C ASP A 235 -1.56 -11.23 -3.79
N TYR A 236 -0.93 -11.26 -4.96
CA TYR A 236 -1.19 -12.28 -5.99
C TYR A 236 -0.84 -13.72 -5.56
N GLY A 237 -0.24 -13.90 -4.37
CA GLY A 237 0.04 -15.22 -3.80
C GLY A 237 -1.10 -15.84 -2.99
N ARG A 238 -2.20 -15.11 -2.69
CA ARG A 238 -3.33 -15.56 -1.86
C ARG A 238 -4.59 -15.90 -2.68
N ASN A 239 -4.45 -16.46 -3.88
CA ASN A 239 -5.56 -16.75 -4.79
C ASN A 239 -6.34 -15.52 -5.28
N THR A 240 -5.76 -14.33 -5.22
CA THR A 240 -6.33 -13.12 -5.77
C THR A 240 -5.65 -12.73 -7.08
N ALA A 241 -6.41 -12.23 -8.04
CA ALA A 241 -5.85 -11.66 -9.26
C ALA A 241 -5.07 -10.38 -8.93
N PHE A 242 -4.02 -10.11 -9.71
CA PHE A 242 -3.29 -8.84 -9.65
C PHE A 242 -4.26 -7.66 -9.81
N ALA A 243 -4.22 -6.69 -8.89
CA ALA A 243 -5.17 -5.59 -8.86
C ALA A 243 -4.63 -4.39 -8.09
N CYS A 244 -5.20 -3.21 -8.34
CA CYS A 244 -4.94 -2.00 -7.59
C CYS A 244 -6.19 -1.54 -6.82
N SER A 245 -6.00 -0.88 -5.67
CA SER A 245 -7.12 -0.35 -4.88
C SER A 245 -7.64 0.99 -5.38
N VAL A 246 -6.84 1.74 -6.09
CA VAL A 246 -7.19 3.08 -6.59
C VAL A 246 -7.32 3.13 -8.12
N ASN A 247 -6.94 2.05 -8.80
CA ASN A 247 -7.13 1.89 -10.23
C ASN A 247 -7.88 0.57 -10.50
N PRO A 248 -9.21 0.63 -10.67
CA PRO A 248 -10.04 -0.55 -10.86
C PRO A 248 -9.77 -1.33 -12.15
N THR A 249 -9.01 -0.74 -13.09
CA THR A 249 -8.73 -1.37 -14.41
C THR A 249 -7.58 -2.38 -14.34
N VAL A 250 -6.68 -2.24 -13.38
CA VAL A 250 -5.47 -3.07 -13.26
C VAL A 250 -5.80 -4.56 -13.19
N GLY A 251 -5.17 -5.34 -14.09
CA GLY A 251 -5.36 -6.78 -14.24
C GLY A 251 -6.67 -7.18 -14.94
N ARG A 252 -7.39 -6.20 -15.53
CA ARG A 252 -8.65 -6.41 -16.24
C ARG A 252 -8.69 -5.72 -17.60
N GLU A 253 -7.62 -5.11 -18.02
CA GLU A 253 -7.55 -4.22 -19.19
C GLU A 253 -8.15 -4.86 -20.44
N TYR A 254 -7.89 -6.16 -20.64
CA TYR A 254 -8.42 -6.89 -21.80
C TYR A 254 -9.95 -7.04 -21.79
N ARG A 255 -10.59 -7.01 -20.62
CA ARG A 255 -12.06 -7.07 -20.49
C ARG A 255 -12.69 -5.70 -20.67
N LEU A 256 -11.97 -4.66 -20.28
CA LEU A 256 -12.49 -3.30 -20.25
C LEU A 256 -12.51 -2.64 -21.62
N LYS A 257 -11.69 -3.12 -22.57
CA LYS A 257 -11.78 -2.69 -23.98
C LYS A 257 -13.18 -2.79 -24.58
N LEU A 258 -13.99 -3.72 -24.09
CA LEU A 258 -15.41 -3.86 -24.49
C LEU A 258 -16.32 -2.78 -23.86
N LEU A 259 -15.84 -2.10 -22.79
CA LEU A 259 -16.56 -1.04 -22.09
C LEU A 259 -16.06 0.36 -22.47
N GLU A 260 -14.98 0.46 -23.27
CA GLU A 260 -14.40 1.73 -23.75
C GLU A 260 -15.20 2.33 -24.93
N GLU A 261 -16.17 1.60 -25.50
CA GLU A 261 -17.06 2.17 -26.50
C GLU A 261 -17.85 3.33 -25.87
N PRO A 262 -17.88 4.51 -26.53
CA PRO A 262 -18.68 5.62 -26.04
C PRO A 262 -20.15 5.20 -25.95
N PRO A 263 -20.87 5.68 -24.92
CA PRO A 263 -22.30 5.37 -24.79
C PRO A 263 -23.07 5.89 -26.02
N LYS A 264 -24.09 5.15 -26.42
CA LYS A 264 -24.93 5.52 -27.57
C LYS A 264 -25.68 6.83 -27.33
N GLU A 265 -26.00 7.12 -26.07
CA GLU A 265 -26.77 8.30 -25.66
C GLU A 265 -26.20 8.87 -24.37
N LYS A 266 -26.18 10.20 -24.26
CA LYS A 266 -25.87 10.91 -23.04
C LYS A 266 -27.01 10.76 -22.05
N LYS A 267 -26.72 10.29 -20.82
CA LYS A 267 -27.71 10.03 -19.78
C LYS A 267 -27.58 11.02 -18.63
N ASN A 268 -28.68 11.23 -17.90
CA ASN A 268 -28.72 11.91 -16.64
C ASN A 268 -28.48 10.90 -15.50
N VAL A 269 -27.34 11.00 -14.83
CA VAL A 269 -26.90 10.06 -13.79
C VAL A 269 -26.92 10.76 -12.43
N VAL A 270 -27.64 10.19 -11.49
CA VAL A 270 -27.66 10.67 -10.10
C VAL A 270 -26.87 9.69 -9.22
N VAL A 271 -25.84 10.19 -8.55
CA VAL A 271 -25.02 9.44 -7.59
C VAL A 271 -25.33 9.93 -6.16
N ILE A 272 -25.65 9.00 -5.26
CA ILE A 272 -26.06 9.30 -3.89
C ILE A 272 -24.97 8.88 -2.93
N GLY A 273 -24.28 9.86 -2.31
CA GLY A 273 -23.17 9.68 -1.39
C GLY A 273 -21.81 10.03 -1.99
N GLY A 274 -21.10 10.95 -1.36
CA GLY A 274 -19.79 11.49 -1.76
C GLY A 274 -18.58 10.79 -1.16
N GLY A 275 -18.72 9.53 -0.75
CA GLY A 275 -17.60 8.68 -0.35
C GLY A 275 -16.81 8.14 -1.56
N PRO A 276 -15.72 7.37 -1.35
CA PRO A 276 -14.83 6.93 -2.44
C PRO A 276 -15.55 6.11 -3.52
N ALA A 277 -16.59 5.36 -3.19
CA ALA A 277 -17.37 4.61 -4.19
C ALA A 277 -18.24 5.53 -5.05
N GLY A 278 -18.89 6.52 -4.44
CA GLY A 278 -19.73 7.48 -5.17
C GLY A 278 -18.88 8.42 -6.02
N MET A 279 -17.78 8.94 -5.49
CA MET A 279 -16.85 9.77 -6.27
C MET A 279 -16.29 9.01 -7.48
N GLU A 280 -15.87 7.75 -7.29
CA GLU A 280 -15.42 6.90 -8.40
C GLU A 280 -16.51 6.70 -9.45
N SER A 281 -17.75 6.41 -9.01
CA SER A 281 -18.89 6.24 -9.93
C SER A 281 -19.17 7.51 -10.73
N ALA A 282 -19.14 8.66 -10.06
CA ALA A 282 -19.40 9.94 -10.69
C ALA A 282 -18.30 10.31 -11.72
N MET A 283 -17.03 10.09 -11.36
CA MET A 283 -15.90 10.30 -12.25
C MET A 283 -16.02 9.43 -13.51
N VAL A 284 -16.24 8.13 -13.35
CA VAL A 284 -16.34 7.18 -14.48
C VAL A 284 -17.53 7.51 -15.39
N ALA A 285 -18.69 7.82 -14.82
CA ALA A 285 -19.87 8.21 -15.61
C ALA A 285 -19.63 9.51 -16.39
N ALA A 286 -18.99 10.51 -15.77
CA ALA A 286 -18.63 11.76 -16.44
C ALA A 286 -17.57 11.57 -17.54
N GLN A 287 -16.55 10.75 -17.31
CA GLN A 287 -15.54 10.39 -18.32
C GLN A 287 -16.17 9.70 -19.53
N ARG A 288 -17.25 8.95 -19.34
CA ARG A 288 -18.02 8.34 -20.43
C ARG A 288 -18.92 9.35 -21.16
N GLY A 289 -19.02 10.59 -20.71
CA GLY A 289 -19.76 11.68 -21.34
C GLY A 289 -21.19 11.87 -20.84
N HIS A 290 -21.59 11.22 -19.75
CA HIS A 290 -22.89 11.40 -19.11
C HIS A 290 -22.95 12.73 -18.35
N GLN A 291 -24.15 13.24 -18.10
CA GLN A 291 -24.40 14.34 -17.18
C GLN A 291 -24.56 13.76 -15.78
N VAL A 292 -23.73 14.21 -14.82
CA VAL A 292 -23.68 13.58 -13.50
C VAL A 292 -23.95 14.61 -12.41
N THR A 293 -24.89 14.28 -11.51
CA THR A 293 -25.13 15.00 -10.26
C THR A 293 -24.82 14.08 -9.10
N LEU A 294 -23.93 14.52 -8.19
CA LEU A 294 -23.58 13.82 -6.95
C LEU A 294 -24.20 14.53 -5.77
N LEU A 295 -25.01 13.81 -4.98
CA LEU A 295 -25.67 14.32 -3.76
C LEU A 295 -24.92 13.81 -2.53
N GLU A 296 -24.45 14.71 -1.66
CA GLU A 296 -23.77 14.36 -0.41
C GLU A 296 -24.43 15.09 0.77
N GLN A 297 -24.80 14.33 1.81
CA GLN A 297 -25.47 14.87 3.00
C GLN A 297 -24.56 15.72 3.90
N ALA A 298 -23.24 15.45 3.89
CA ALA A 298 -22.26 16.24 4.61
C ALA A 298 -21.95 17.54 3.84
N ASP A 299 -21.30 18.46 4.52
CA ASP A 299 -20.77 19.71 3.94
C ASP A 299 -19.45 19.51 3.19
N HIS A 300 -18.99 18.27 3.05
CA HIS A 300 -17.74 17.87 2.42
C HIS A 300 -17.85 16.51 1.73
N LEU A 301 -16.96 16.28 0.75
CA LEU A 301 -16.75 14.98 0.12
C LEU A 301 -15.73 14.13 0.91
N GLY A 302 -15.60 12.86 0.53
CA GLY A 302 -14.62 11.91 1.08
C GLY A 302 -15.22 10.82 1.95
N GLY A 303 -16.46 11.01 2.45
CA GLY A 303 -17.09 10.06 3.37
C GLY A 303 -16.16 9.79 4.57
N LYS A 304 -15.95 8.52 4.92
CA LYS A 304 -15.08 8.16 6.06
C LYS A 304 -13.57 8.36 5.81
N LEU A 305 -13.12 8.56 4.57
CA LEU A 305 -11.73 8.91 4.29
C LEU A 305 -11.34 10.29 4.82
N ILE A 306 -12.31 11.17 5.13
CA ILE A 306 -12.03 12.51 5.68
C ILE A 306 -11.19 12.46 6.95
N PHE A 307 -11.33 11.41 7.75
CA PHE A 307 -10.55 11.23 8.97
C PHE A 307 -9.06 10.97 8.73
N SER A 308 -8.65 10.62 7.50
CA SER A 308 -7.24 10.48 7.14
C SER A 308 -6.46 11.80 7.27
N ARG A 309 -7.13 12.95 7.19
CA ARG A 309 -6.53 14.28 7.36
C ARG A 309 -5.94 14.51 8.75
N GLN A 310 -6.39 13.75 9.75
CA GLN A 310 -5.94 13.89 11.14
C GLN A 310 -4.71 13.02 11.46
N VAL A 311 -4.27 12.17 10.53
CA VAL A 311 -3.31 11.11 10.81
C VAL A 311 -2.22 11.07 9.75
N ALA A 312 -0.99 11.47 10.10
CA ALA A 312 0.10 11.59 9.13
C ALA A 312 0.41 10.27 8.38
N PHE A 313 0.33 9.12 9.05
CA PHE A 313 0.52 7.84 8.37
C PHE A 313 -0.63 7.45 7.42
N LYS A 314 -1.71 8.24 7.36
CA LYS A 314 -2.81 8.10 6.38
C LYS A 314 -2.78 9.15 5.26
N LYS A 315 -1.73 9.96 5.17
CA LYS A 315 -1.59 11.01 4.14
C LYS A 315 -1.81 10.51 2.71
N VAL A 316 -1.45 9.27 2.44
CA VAL A 316 -1.67 8.66 1.11
C VAL A 316 -3.16 8.44 0.79
N LEU A 317 -4.03 8.24 1.80
CA LEU A 317 -5.48 8.18 1.62
C LEU A 317 -6.09 9.57 1.41
N GLU A 318 -5.59 10.57 2.15
CA GLU A 318 -5.95 11.97 1.92
C GLU A 318 -5.63 12.40 0.49
N ASN A 319 -4.40 12.12 0.01
CA ASN A 319 -4.01 12.43 -1.36
C ASN A 319 -4.94 11.78 -2.40
N PHE A 320 -5.38 10.54 -2.15
CA PHE A 320 -6.33 9.86 -3.05
C PHE A 320 -7.72 10.51 -3.00
N MET A 321 -8.20 10.86 -1.83
CA MET A 321 -9.47 11.58 -1.67
C MET A 321 -9.42 12.95 -2.39
N ASP A 322 -8.35 13.71 -2.20
CA ASP A 322 -8.17 15.02 -2.83
C ASP A 322 -8.07 14.89 -4.35
N TYR A 323 -7.40 13.84 -4.87
CA TYR A 323 -7.41 13.52 -6.30
C TYR A 323 -8.84 13.28 -6.82
N GLN A 324 -9.66 12.45 -6.13
CA GLN A 324 -11.04 12.21 -6.57
C GLN A 324 -11.87 13.50 -6.56
N ILE A 325 -11.74 14.32 -5.53
CA ILE A 325 -12.44 15.63 -5.42
C ILE A 325 -12.05 16.54 -6.59
N HIS A 326 -10.75 16.67 -6.85
CA HIS A 326 -10.22 17.46 -7.96
C HIS A 326 -10.77 16.99 -9.32
N MET A 327 -10.77 15.68 -9.53
CA MET A 327 -11.25 15.11 -10.79
C MET A 327 -12.75 15.28 -11.01
N LEU A 328 -13.57 15.31 -9.95
CA LEU A 328 -15.00 15.63 -10.08
C LEU A 328 -15.22 17.03 -10.64
N ASP A 329 -14.49 18.01 -10.12
CA ASP A 329 -14.54 19.40 -10.61
C ASP A 329 -14.09 19.49 -12.07
N LYS A 330 -12.94 18.89 -12.38
CA LYS A 330 -12.35 18.88 -13.72
C LYS A 330 -13.25 18.21 -14.77
N LEU A 331 -14.00 17.19 -14.40
CA LEU A 331 -14.93 16.47 -15.27
C LEU A 331 -16.32 17.15 -15.34
N GLY A 332 -16.52 18.24 -14.61
CA GLY A 332 -17.78 18.98 -14.61
C GLY A 332 -18.94 18.25 -13.93
N VAL A 333 -18.65 17.43 -12.93
CA VAL A 333 -19.69 16.77 -12.12
C VAL A 333 -20.37 17.83 -11.25
N GLU A 334 -21.71 17.90 -11.28
CA GLU A 334 -22.46 18.75 -10.37
C GLU A 334 -22.48 18.13 -8.98
N VAL A 335 -21.76 18.73 -8.01
CA VAL A 335 -21.71 18.27 -6.63
C VAL A 335 -22.63 19.13 -5.76
N ARG A 336 -23.59 18.49 -5.08
CA ARG A 336 -24.51 19.14 -4.13
C ARG A 336 -24.21 18.64 -2.72
N LEU A 337 -23.44 19.42 -1.98
CA LEU A 337 -23.13 19.20 -0.56
C LEU A 337 -24.32 19.59 0.34
N SER A 338 -24.27 19.17 1.62
CA SER A 338 -25.32 19.42 2.62
C SER A 338 -26.71 19.01 2.12
N THR A 339 -26.75 18.01 1.24
CA THR A 339 -27.97 17.57 0.53
C THR A 339 -28.23 16.09 0.84
N LYS A 340 -29.08 15.82 1.82
CA LYS A 340 -29.55 14.47 2.10
C LYS A 340 -30.57 14.07 1.04
N ALA A 341 -30.18 13.15 0.17
CA ALA A 341 -31.06 12.62 -0.86
C ALA A 341 -32.30 11.95 -0.25
N THR A 342 -33.47 12.23 -0.86
CA THR A 342 -34.70 11.45 -0.61
C THR A 342 -35.20 10.88 -1.93
N PRO A 343 -36.01 9.80 -1.93
CA PRO A 343 -36.59 9.25 -3.15
C PRO A 343 -37.32 10.31 -4.00
N GLU A 344 -38.11 11.17 -3.38
CA GLU A 344 -38.89 12.21 -4.05
C GLU A 344 -37.97 13.26 -4.71
N MET A 345 -36.88 13.64 -4.05
CA MET A 345 -35.89 14.55 -4.63
C MET A 345 -35.20 13.94 -5.84
N VAL A 346 -34.83 12.66 -5.76
CA VAL A 346 -34.16 11.98 -6.85
C VAL A 346 -35.11 11.74 -8.03
N GLU A 347 -36.35 11.36 -7.76
CA GLU A 347 -37.40 11.20 -8.79
C GLU A 347 -37.66 12.51 -9.55
N ALA A 348 -37.71 13.64 -8.84
CA ALA A 348 -37.89 14.97 -9.44
C ALA A 348 -36.71 15.42 -10.34
N MET A 349 -35.57 14.75 -10.27
CA MET A 349 -34.42 14.97 -11.15
C MET A 349 -34.51 14.17 -12.47
N GLU A 350 -35.53 13.32 -12.62
CA GLU A 350 -35.76 12.47 -13.80
C GLU A 350 -34.52 11.71 -14.26
N PRO A 351 -33.87 10.88 -13.36
CA PRO A 351 -32.62 10.21 -13.69
C PRO A 351 -32.83 9.04 -14.67
N ASP A 352 -31.95 8.90 -15.65
CA ASP A 352 -31.82 7.69 -16.47
C ASP A 352 -31.13 6.56 -15.70
N ALA A 353 -30.24 6.94 -14.77
CA ALA A 353 -29.50 6.01 -13.92
C ALA A 353 -29.30 6.56 -12.50
N VAL A 354 -29.43 5.68 -11.51
CA VAL A 354 -29.16 5.97 -10.09
C VAL A 354 -28.12 5.02 -9.53
N ILE A 355 -27.07 5.58 -8.92
CA ILE A 355 -26.05 4.82 -8.19
C ILE A 355 -26.11 5.21 -6.71
N ALA A 356 -26.41 4.22 -5.84
CA ALA A 356 -26.49 4.44 -4.40
C ALA A 356 -25.19 4.02 -3.71
N ALA A 357 -24.46 5.00 -3.16
CA ALA A 357 -23.18 4.85 -2.45
C ALA A 357 -23.26 5.34 -1.00
N VAL A 358 -24.34 4.99 -0.30
CA VAL A 358 -24.72 5.54 1.02
C VAL A 358 -23.90 5.01 2.22
N GLY A 359 -22.93 4.11 1.98
CA GLY A 359 -21.94 3.69 2.98
C GLY A 359 -22.45 2.69 4.03
N ALA A 360 -21.87 2.72 5.22
CA ALA A 360 -22.12 1.79 6.31
C ALA A 360 -22.11 2.47 7.68
N ASP A 361 -22.79 1.86 8.66
CA ASP A 361 -22.81 2.27 10.06
C ASP A 361 -21.85 1.43 10.89
N ALA A 362 -21.37 1.99 12.02
CA ALA A 362 -20.62 1.22 13.00
C ALA A 362 -21.49 0.10 13.60
N VAL A 363 -20.90 -1.06 13.81
CA VAL A 363 -21.55 -2.16 14.54
C VAL A 363 -21.53 -1.83 16.02
N ILE A 364 -22.70 -1.85 16.64
CA ILE A 364 -22.86 -1.76 18.09
C ILE A 364 -23.15 -3.18 18.60
N PRO A 365 -22.16 -3.84 19.23
CA PRO A 365 -22.35 -5.21 19.72
C PRO A 365 -23.29 -5.23 20.96
N PRO A 366 -24.03 -6.32 21.20
CA PRO A 366 -24.95 -6.42 22.32
C PRO A 366 -24.20 -6.74 23.63
N ILE A 367 -23.45 -5.78 24.14
CA ILE A 367 -22.64 -5.87 25.35
C ILE A 367 -23.34 -5.03 26.44
N PRO A 368 -23.49 -5.52 27.69
CA PRO A 368 -23.98 -4.71 28.79
C PRO A 368 -23.21 -3.39 28.94
N GLY A 369 -23.90 -2.28 29.08
CA GLY A 369 -23.32 -0.94 29.22
C GLY A 369 -22.86 -0.28 27.93
N ILE A 370 -23.09 -0.88 26.75
CA ILE A 370 -22.62 -0.38 25.44
C ILE A 370 -23.19 0.99 25.05
N HIS A 371 -24.29 1.41 25.69
CA HIS A 371 -24.94 2.70 25.48
C HIS A 371 -24.64 3.69 26.62
N GLY A 372 -23.60 3.44 27.42
CA GLY A 372 -23.14 4.36 28.44
C GLY A 372 -22.62 5.69 27.86
N ASP A 373 -22.68 6.75 28.64
CA ASP A 373 -22.23 8.10 28.22
C ASP A 373 -20.73 8.16 27.89
N ASN A 374 -19.95 7.21 28.42
CA ASN A 374 -18.52 7.06 28.16
C ASN A 374 -18.21 6.19 26.93
N VAL A 375 -19.20 5.79 26.14
CA VAL A 375 -19.02 4.92 24.97
C VAL A 375 -19.24 5.72 23.70
N ILE A 376 -18.26 5.70 22.79
CA ILE A 376 -18.31 6.38 21.50
C ILE A 376 -17.86 5.46 20.36
N THR A 377 -18.25 5.74 19.14
CA THR A 377 -17.73 5.05 17.96
C THR A 377 -16.36 5.61 17.54
N ALA A 378 -15.61 4.85 16.73
CA ALA A 378 -14.36 5.35 16.16
C ALA A 378 -14.56 6.63 15.34
N GLU A 379 -15.70 6.76 14.64
CA GLU A 379 -16.04 7.98 13.90
C GLU A 379 -16.24 9.19 14.82
N GLU A 380 -16.99 9.01 15.92
CA GLU A 380 -17.17 10.06 16.94
C GLU A 380 -15.85 10.41 17.63
N CYS A 381 -14.98 9.42 17.86
CA CYS A 381 -13.65 9.65 18.41
C CYS A 381 -12.83 10.61 17.52
N TYR A 382 -12.78 10.41 16.21
CA TYR A 382 -12.10 11.32 15.29
C TYR A 382 -12.74 12.71 15.26
N ARG A 383 -14.09 12.83 15.31
CA ARG A 383 -14.77 14.13 15.37
C ARG A 383 -14.46 14.88 16.65
N LYS A 384 -14.49 14.21 17.80
CA LYS A 384 -14.15 14.80 19.09
C LYS A 384 -12.70 15.27 19.13
N GLY A 385 -11.77 14.44 18.65
CA GLY A 385 -10.36 14.81 18.55
C GLY A 385 -10.12 16.03 17.66
N LEU A 386 -10.83 16.14 16.54
CA LEU A 386 -10.77 17.32 15.66
C LEU A 386 -11.33 18.57 16.34
N ALA A 387 -12.41 18.43 17.12
CA ALA A 387 -13.03 19.51 17.86
C ALA A 387 -12.26 19.90 19.13
N GLY A 388 -11.23 19.12 19.52
CA GLY A 388 -10.51 19.31 20.78
C GLY A 388 -11.35 19.02 22.02
N GLU A 389 -12.39 18.15 21.88
CA GLU A 389 -13.25 17.76 22.99
C GLU A 389 -12.52 16.78 23.91
N ASP A 390 -12.77 16.93 25.21
CA ASP A 390 -12.19 16.03 26.20
C ASP A 390 -12.79 14.62 26.10
N MET A 391 -11.92 13.62 26.10
CA MET A 391 -12.26 12.19 26.11
C MET A 391 -11.65 11.47 27.33
N GLY A 392 -11.10 12.21 28.29
CA GLY A 392 -10.32 11.66 29.39
C GLY A 392 -8.89 11.25 28.99
N GLU A 393 -8.15 10.70 29.94
CA GLU A 393 -6.74 10.31 29.74
C GLU A 393 -6.58 8.84 29.37
N ASN A 394 -7.44 7.96 29.91
CA ASN A 394 -7.37 6.52 29.72
C ASN A 394 -8.48 6.08 28.76
N ILE A 395 -8.08 5.56 27.61
CA ILE A 395 -9.04 5.19 26.56
C ILE A 395 -8.91 3.71 26.22
N ALA A 396 -10.04 3.00 26.26
CA ALA A 396 -10.11 1.61 25.83
C ALA A 396 -10.70 1.53 24.42
N VAL A 397 -10.03 0.85 23.49
CA VAL A 397 -10.52 0.59 22.13
C VAL A 397 -10.99 -0.85 22.02
N LEU A 398 -12.26 -1.06 21.72
CA LEU A 398 -12.86 -2.37 21.54
C LEU A 398 -12.90 -2.79 20.07
N GLY A 399 -12.09 -3.79 19.74
CA GLY A 399 -11.91 -4.35 18.40
C GLY A 399 -10.53 -4.04 17.81
N GLY A 400 -9.77 -5.10 17.55
CA GLY A 400 -8.41 -5.04 17.02
C GLY A 400 -8.31 -5.26 15.50
N GLY A 401 -9.38 -4.99 14.75
CA GLY A 401 -9.31 -4.86 13.29
C GLY A 401 -8.50 -3.62 12.89
N LEU A 402 -8.29 -3.43 11.57
CA LEU A 402 -7.46 -2.32 11.06
C LEU A 402 -7.93 -0.95 11.59
N VAL A 403 -9.25 -0.69 11.58
CA VAL A 403 -9.82 0.57 12.08
C VAL A 403 -9.50 0.79 13.56
N GLY A 404 -9.65 -0.26 14.40
CA GLY A 404 -9.36 -0.14 15.83
C GLY A 404 -7.88 0.10 16.12
N CYS A 405 -7.00 -0.62 15.43
CA CYS A 405 -5.55 -0.43 15.53
C CYS A 405 -5.12 1.00 15.14
N GLU A 406 -5.63 1.50 14.02
CA GLU A 406 -5.33 2.85 13.53
C GLU A 406 -5.92 3.94 14.44
N THR A 407 -7.13 3.70 15.00
CA THR A 407 -7.74 4.62 15.97
C THR A 407 -6.95 4.64 17.29
N ALA A 408 -6.47 3.47 17.76
CA ALA A 408 -5.62 3.39 18.94
C ALA A 408 -4.30 4.16 18.74
N LEU A 409 -3.66 4.02 17.58
CA LEU A 409 -2.47 4.81 17.25
C LEU A 409 -2.76 6.31 17.13
N TYR A 410 -3.90 6.69 16.55
CA TYR A 410 -4.32 8.10 16.51
C TYR A 410 -4.41 8.70 17.92
N LEU A 411 -5.11 8.02 18.83
CA LEU A 411 -5.26 8.46 20.21
C LEU A 411 -3.92 8.56 20.95
N ALA A 412 -3.05 7.55 20.80
CA ALA A 412 -1.78 7.50 21.51
C ALA A 412 -0.73 8.47 20.92
N MET A 413 -0.52 8.47 19.60
CA MET A 413 0.54 9.25 18.96
C MET A 413 0.19 10.73 18.77
N TYR A 414 -1.08 11.06 18.53
CA TYR A 414 -1.48 12.43 18.16
C TYR A 414 -2.26 13.15 19.25
N LEU A 415 -3.02 12.41 20.06
CA LEU A 415 -3.75 12.99 21.20
C LEU A 415 -3.08 12.68 22.54
N HIS A 416 -1.96 11.93 22.54
CA HIS A 416 -1.14 11.60 23.72
C HIS A 416 -1.91 10.92 24.85
N LYS A 417 -2.90 10.08 24.51
CA LYS A 417 -3.73 9.35 25.47
C LYS A 417 -3.10 8.01 25.87
N ASN A 418 -3.42 7.53 27.07
CA ASN A 418 -3.11 6.17 27.51
C ASN A 418 -4.11 5.21 26.87
N VAL A 419 -3.66 4.40 25.92
CA VAL A 419 -4.58 3.58 25.11
C VAL A 419 -4.41 2.10 25.38
N THR A 420 -5.52 1.43 25.65
CA THR A 420 -5.63 -0.02 25.74
C THR A 420 -6.51 -0.56 24.63
N LEU A 421 -5.98 -1.46 23.79
CA LEU A 421 -6.70 -2.11 22.69
C LEU A 421 -7.08 -3.53 23.08
N ILE A 422 -8.35 -3.90 22.95
CA ILE A 422 -8.88 -5.23 23.27
C ILE A 422 -9.35 -5.92 21.99
N GLU A 423 -8.85 -7.14 21.77
CA GLU A 423 -9.19 -7.97 20.63
C GLU A 423 -9.51 -9.40 21.07
N MET A 424 -10.66 -9.91 20.64
CA MET A 424 -11.11 -11.26 21.00
C MET A 424 -10.40 -12.37 20.22
N SER A 425 -9.84 -12.07 19.08
CA SER A 425 -9.01 -12.99 18.29
C SER A 425 -7.56 -13.06 18.83
N ARG A 426 -6.78 -14.01 18.31
CA ARG A 426 -5.39 -14.22 18.76
C ARG A 426 -4.40 -13.14 18.31
N GLY A 427 -4.82 -12.17 17.53
CA GLY A 427 -3.94 -11.11 17.05
C GLY A 427 -4.72 -9.98 16.39
N VAL A 428 -4.08 -8.83 16.28
CA VAL A 428 -4.66 -7.61 15.71
C VAL A 428 -4.45 -7.54 14.20
N ALA A 429 -5.31 -6.80 13.49
CA ALA A 429 -5.25 -6.52 12.05
C ALA A 429 -5.00 -7.78 11.20
N MET A 430 -5.68 -8.88 11.53
CA MET A 430 -5.46 -10.18 10.87
C MET A 430 -5.92 -10.20 9.41
N GLU A 431 -6.75 -9.26 9.01
CA GLU A 431 -7.24 -9.04 7.66
C GLU A 431 -6.24 -8.32 6.75
N ASP A 432 -5.23 -7.66 7.34
CA ASP A 432 -4.26 -6.87 6.58
C ASP A 432 -3.12 -7.73 6.00
N TYR A 433 -2.39 -7.16 5.03
CA TYR A 433 -1.24 -7.81 4.41
C TYR A 433 -0.05 -7.85 5.36
N SER A 434 0.82 -8.84 5.18
CA SER A 434 1.94 -9.09 6.08
C SER A 434 2.85 -7.87 6.28
N ILE A 435 3.14 -7.12 5.19
CA ILE A 435 4.08 -5.99 5.24
C ILE A 435 3.52 -4.77 5.98
N PRO A 436 2.36 -4.18 5.59
CA PRO A 436 1.80 -3.06 6.34
C PRO A 436 1.41 -3.47 7.77
N ARG A 437 0.94 -4.71 7.97
CA ARG A 437 0.62 -5.25 9.29
C ARG A 437 1.84 -5.32 10.21
N GLN A 438 3.00 -5.70 9.69
CA GLN A 438 4.24 -5.72 10.48
C GLN A 438 4.56 -4.32 11.01
N ALA A 439 4.58 -3.31 10.16
CA ALA A 439 4.83 -1.94 10.58
C ALA A 439 3.77 -1.42 11.56
N LEU A 440 2.50 -1.77 11.35
CA LEU A 440 1.40 -1.43 12.26
C LEU A 440 1.63 -2.04 13.65
N ILE A 441 2.02 -3.32 13.74
CA ILE A 441 2.29 -4.01 15.01
C ILE A 441 3.48 -3.39 15.73
N GLU A 442 4.53 -3.01 15.02
CA GLU A 442 5.71 -2.34 15.63
C GLU A 442 5.28 -1.03 16.31
N HIS A 443 4.48 -0.20 15.65
CA HIS A 443 3.96 1.03 16.25
C HIS A 443 2.98 0.75 17.40
N LEU A 444 2.10 -0.26 17.27
CA LEU A 444 1.21 -0.63 18.37
C LEU A 444 2.00 -1.07 19.60
N ASN A 445 3.06 -1.85 19.45
CA ASN A 445 3.89 -2.29 20.56
C ASN A 445 4.63 -1.14 21.25
N GLU A 446 4.90 -0.05 20.53
CA GLU A 446 5.56 1.15 21.07
C GLU A 446 4.59 2.06 21.83
N TYR A 447 3.36 2.23 21.32
CA TYR A 447 2.45 3.27 21.79
C TYR A 447 1.20 2.77 22.50
N VAL A 448 0.81 1.50 22.35
CA VAL A 448 -0.50 0.98 22.77
C VAL A 448 -0.37 -0.31 23.57
N THR A 449 -1.11 -0.42 24.67
CA THR A 449 -1.23 -1.70 25.38
C THR A 449 -2.27 -2.58 24.70
N CYS A 450 -1.86 -3.71 24.11
CA CYS A 450 -2.75 -4.61 23.38
C CYS A 450 -3.03 -5.91 24.13
N TYR A 451 -4.30 -6.24 24.32
CA TYR A 451 -4.76 -7.52 24.86
C TYR A 451 -5.49 -8.32 23.77
N CYS A 452 -4.86 -9.39 23.27
CA CYS A 452 -5.46 -10.33 22.32
C CYS A 452 -5.96 -11.59 23.01
N GLY A 453 -6.99 -12.23 22.44
CA GLY A 453 -7.67 -13.38 23.05
C GLY A 453 -8.56 -13.00 24.25
N VAL A 454 -8.91 -11.73 24.35
CA VAL A 454 -9.67 -11.14 25.47
C VAL A 454 -10.99 -10.57 24.95
N LYS A 455 -12.09 -10.98 25.60
CA LYS A 455 -13.45 -10.58 25.24
C LYS A 455 -13.98 -9.54 26.22
N CYS A 456 -14.57 -8.47 25.71
CA CYS A 456 -15.34 -7.53 26.50
C CYS A 456 -16.66 -8.20 26.93
N THR A 457 -16.97 -8.19 28.22
CA THR A 457 -18.18 -8.77 28.82
C THR A 457 -19.14 -7.73 29.35
N GLY A 458 -18.67 -6.50 29.59
CA GLY A 458 -19.47 -5.37 30.07
C GLY A 458 -18.70 -4.06 29.96
N ILE A 459 -19.42 -2.96 30.01
CA ILE A 459 -18.86 -1.61 30.10
C ILE A 459 -19.55 -0.89 31.26
N THR A 460 -18.73 -0.25 32.10
CA THR A 460 -19.19 0.52 33.26
C THR A 460 -18.64 1.94 33.19
N PRO A 461 -19.09 2.88 34.04
CA PRO A 461 -18.47 4.21 34.10
C PRO A 461 -16.97 4.17 34.46
N GLU A 462 -16.52 3.11 35.15
CA GLU A 462 -15.11 2.93 35.56
C GLU A 462 -14.23 2.33 34.45
N GLY A 463 -14.84 1.77 33.38
CA GLY A 463 -14.10 1.18 32.27
C GLY A 463 -14.73 -0.06 31.65
N MET A 464 -13.90 -0.97 31.16
CA MET A 464 -14.31 -2.14 30.40
C MET A 464 -14.07 -3.43 31.21
N GLU A 465 -15.13 -4.21 31.42
CA GLU A 465 -15.04 -5.56 31.97
C GLU A 465 -14.62 -6.55 30.88
N VAL A 466 -13.63 -7.35 31.17
CA VAL A 466 -13.06 -8.29 30.21
C VAL A 466 -12.90 -9.69 30.78
N SER A 467 -12.91 -10.69 29.89
CA SER A 467 -12.53 -12.06 30.25
C SER A 467 -11.60 -12.66 29.21
N ASP A 468 -10.62 -13.45 29.66
CA ASP A 468 -9.74 -14.22 28.79
C ASP A 468 -10.31 -15.61 28.46
N SER A 469 -9.59 -16.38 27.64
CA SER A 469 -9.98 -17.74 27.24
C SER A 469 -9.88 -18.77 28.38
N TYR A 470 -9.28 -18.42 29.52
CA TYR A 470 -9.17 -19.25 30.72
C TYR A 470 -10.28 -18.95 31.74
N GLY A 471 -11.13 -17.94 31.46
CA GLY A 471 -12.20 -17.52 32.36
C GLY A 471 -11.75 -16.55 33.47
N ASN A 472 -10.57 -15.99 33.37
CA ASN A 472 -10.18 -14.90 34.27
C ASN A 472 -10.93 -13.62 33.88
N HIS A 473 -11.36 -12.86 34.89
CA HIS A 473 -12.04 -11.59 34.72
C HIS A 473 -11.20 -10.43 35.25
N ALA A 474 -11.27 -9.29 34.57
CA ALA A 474 -10.65 -8.05 35.01
C ALA A 474 -11.50 -6.86 34.58
N VAL A 475 -11.30 -5.72 35.26
CA VAL A 475 -11.80 -4.42 34.82
C VAL A 475 -10.59 -3.61 34.32
N LEU A 476 -10.64 -3.17 33.09
CA LEU A 476 -9.65 -2.27 32.48
C LEU A 476 -10.17 -0.84 32.65
N PRO A 477 -9.51 0.00 33.47
CA PRO A 477 -9.93 1.36 33.69
C PRO A 477 -9.93 2.15 32.39
N ALA A 478 -10.99 2.89 32.11
CA ALA A 478 -11.09 3.77 30.94
C ALA A 478 -12.10 4.90 31.19
N ASP A 479 -11.70 6.12 30.87
CA ASP A 479 -12.58 7.29 30.87
C ASP A 479 -13.54 7.23 29.67
N THR A 480 -13.04 6.72 28.54
CA THR A 480 -13.83 6.54 27.31
C THR A 480 -13.55 5.16 26.69
N VAL A 481 -14.62 4.53 26.21
CA VAL A 481 -14.56 3.28 25.42
C VAL A 481 -14.90 3.59 23.96
N VAL A 482 -13.97 3.29 23.05
CA VAL A 482 -14.14 3.52 21.61
C VAL A 482 -14.50 2.22 20.91
N LEU A 483 -15.63 2.18 20.22
CA LEU A 483 -16.11 1.02 19.49
C LEU A 483 -15.53 0.96 18.08
N ALA A 484 -14.77 -0.11 17.80
CA ALA A 484 -14.23 -0.44 16.49
C ALA A 484 -14.56 -1.89 16.09
N ALA A 485 -15.76 -2.36 16.45
CA ALA A 485 -16.20 -3.75 16.30
C ALA A 485 -16.73 -4.10 14.89
N GLY A 486 -16.39 -3.30 13.89
CA GLY A 486 -16.77 -3.54 12.49
C GLY A 486 -17.84 -2.58 11.98
N MET A 487 -18.26 -2.81 10.73
CA MET A 487 -19.20 -1.96 10.00
C MET A 487 -20.35 -2.79 9.44
N ARG A 488 -21.55 -2.21 9.41
CA ARG A 488 -22.76 -2.81 8.85
C ARG A 488 -23.27 -1.99 7.67
N ALA A 489 -23.43 -2.66 6.52
CA ALA A 489 -23.92 -2.06 5.29
C ALA A 489 -25.30 -1.37 5.46
N ARG A 490 -25.46 -0.19 4.89
CA ARG A 490 -26.74 0.54 4.80
C ARG A 490 -27.59 0.05 3.61
N ALA A 491 -27.71 -1.27 3.48
CA ALA A 491 -28.38 -1.87 2.32
C ALA A 491 -29.85 -1.45 2.19
N LYS A 492 -30.58 -1.31 3.33
CA LYS A 492 -31.97 -0.86 3.30
C LYS A 492 -32.11 0.56 2.80
N GLN A 493 -31.24 1.47 3.26
CA GLN A 493 -31.23 2.88 2.80
C GLN A 493 -30.88 2.99 1.31
N ALA A 494 -29.98 2.14 0.80
CA ALA A 494 -29.68 2.10 -0.63
C ALA A 494 -30.90 1.64 -1.45
N GLU A 495 -31.64 0.63 -0.97
CA GLU A 495 -32.81 0.07 -1.64
C GLU A 495 -34.01 1.05 -1.73
N GLU A 496 -34.07 2.10 -0.89
CA GLU A 496 -35.10 3.14 -0.97
C GLU A 496 -35.14 3.87 -2.33
N PHE A 497 -34.02 3.87 -3.05
CA PHE A 497 -33.88 4.51 -4.38
C PHE A 497 -34.14 3.55 -5.55
N ARG A 498 -34.43 2.28 -5.27
CA ARG A 498 -34.75 1.30 -6.31
C ARG A 498 -36.07 1.65 -7.00
N GLY A 499 -36.07 1.57 -8.33
CA GLY A 499 -37.25 1.83 -9.17
C GLY A 499 -37.41 3.30 -9.61
N LEU A 500 -36.52 4.20 -9.17
CA LEU A 500 -36.54 5.60 -9.61
C LEU A 500 -35.95 5.80 -11.03
N SER A 501 -35.27 4.79 -11.54
CA SER A 501 -34.71 4.76 -12.90
C SER A 501 -34.64 3.32 -13.42
N LEU A 502 -34.45 3.16 -14.74
CA LEU A 502 -34.26 1.84 -15.34
C LEU A 502 -32.92 1.18 -14.91
N PHE A 503 -31.90 1.98 -14.65
CA PHE A 503 -30.62 1.51 -14.13
C PHE A 503 -30.48 1.95 -12.68
N PHE A 504 -30.45 0.99 -11.77
CA PHE A 504 -30.17 1.20 -10.34
C PHE A 504 -29.09 0.24 -9.87
N GLU A 505 -28.04 0.76 -9.22
CA GLU A 505 -26.97 -0.06 -8.66
C GLU A 505 -26.51 0.49 -7.30
N PRO A 506 -26.57 -0.31 -6.22
CA PRO A 506 -25.92 0.02 -4.96
C PRO A 506 -24.42 -0.36 -5.03
N VAL A 507 -23.53 0.49 -4.50
CA VAL A 507 -22.07 0.32 -4.58
C VAL A 507 -21.37 0.61 -3.25
N GLY A 508 -20.17 0.08 -3.09
CA GLY A 508 -19.33 0.32 -1.92
C GLY A 508 -19.86 -0.33 -0.65
N ASP A 509 -19.66 0.33 0.48
CA ASP A 509 -19.93 -0.22 1.79
C ASP A 509 -21.42 -0.41 2.09
N CYS A 510 -22.33 0.17 1.33
CA CYS A 510 -23.76 -0.10 1.50
C CYS A 510 -24.17 -1.49 0.98
N VAL A 511 -23.30 -2.14 0.19
CA VAL A 511 -23.45 -3.54 -0.24
C VAL A 511 -22.65 -4.45 0.68
N VAL A 512 -21.34 -4.20 0.78
CA VAL A 512 -20.44 -4.95 1.67
C VAL A 512 -19.37 -3.99 2.17
N ALA A 513 -19.40 -3.69 3.46
CA ALA A 513 -18.35 -2.87 4.08
C ALA A 513 -17.01 -3.59 4.06
N LYS A 514 -16.02 -3.00 3.38
CA LYS A 514 -14.67 -3.57 3.21
C LYS A 514 -13.59 -2.48 3.28
N ASN A 515 -13.07 -2.11 2.13
CA ASN A 515 -11.91 -1.23 1.99
C ASN A 515 -12.03 -0.38 0.70
N VAL A 516 -11.06 0.50 0.47
CA VAL A 516 -11.01 1.39 -0.71
C VAL A 516 -11.15 0.60 -2.01
N ARG A 517 -10.49 -0.56 -2.16
CA ARG A 517 -10.60 -1.40 -3.36
C ARG A 517 -12.04 -1.84 -3.65
N GLY A 518 -12.76 -2.25 -2.61
CA GLY A 518 -14.18 -2.63 -2.73
C GLY A 518 -15.04 -1.47 -3.20
N ALA A 519 -14.79 -0.29 -2.65
CA ALA A 519 -15.48 0.94 -2.99
C ALA A 519 -15.22 1.38 -4.45
N THR A 520 -13.96 1.57 -4.83
CA THR A 520 -13.58 2.03 -6.17
C THR A 520 -13.98 1.04 -7.25
N ARG A 521 -13.74 -0.25 -7.02
CA ARG A 521 -14.09 -1.29 -8.00
C ARG A 521 -15.59 -1.38 -8.27
N SER A 522 -16.42 -1.37 -7.22
CA SER A 522 -17.86 -1.43 -7.39
C SER A 522 -18.41 -0.16 -8.06
N GLY A 523 -17.88 1.01 -7.70
CA GLY A 523 -18.22 2.28 -8.32
C GLY A 523 -17.89 2.30 -9.82
N TYR A 524 -16.67 1.90 -10.16
CA TYR A 524 -16.24 1.76 -11.56
C TYR A 524 -17.11 0.78 -12.34
N ASP A 525 -17.34 -0.42 -11.79
CA ASP A 525 -18.09 -1.48 -12.46
C ASP A 525 -19.56 -1.08 -12.68
N ALA A 526 -20.18 -0.32 -11.77
CA ALA A 526 -21.53 0.20 -11.94
C ALA A 526 -21.58 1.28 -13.04
N ALA A 527 -20.74 2.31 -12.93
CA ALA A 527 -20.76 3.43 -13.86
C ALA A 527 -20.34 3.05 -15.30
N SER A 528 -19.43 2.06 -15.45
CA SER A 528 -19.01 1.60 -16.78
C SER A 528 -20.09 0.84 -17.56
N ARG A 529 -21.23 0.47 -16.92
CA ARG A 529 -22.37 -0.21 -17.56
C ARG A 529 -23.51 0.73 -17.96
N ILE A 530 -23.44 2.00 -17.57
CA ILE A 530 -24.41 3.00 -17.95
C ILE A 530 -24.17 3.41 -19.41
#